data_b715951a701c267d2e70fc0922e8b90a
#
_entry.id   b715951a701c267d2e70fc0922e8b90a
#
_cell.length_a   1.000
_cell.length_b   1.000
_cell.length_c   1.000
_cell.angle_alpha   90.00
_cell.angle_beta   90.00
_cell.angle_gamma   90.00
#
_symmetry.space_group_name_H-M   'P 1'
#
loop_
_entity.id
_entity.type
_entity.pdbx_description
1 polymer ?
#
loop_
_entity_poly.entity_id
_entity_poly.type
_entity_poly.pdbx_seq_one_letter_code
_entity_poly.pdbx_strand_id
1 'polypeptide(L)'
;MGWGDSELVFITTDNSQKKERSTTVRLKYGVRTMKLTASQDGGIRADGNVQKHQGERELTNGFNLIFLGDGFTSDDLIAETGVFDLAVEEACEALFTVEPYKTYKEYFNVWSVACESQERGAGTSESGNTALFSYFNEDNRIIGNNTTAFSYASKILGMNDAILQTNSVVIVLVNDERYGGSTYWFGDPTDRNDTDYRTISYVPLNRDIQLPGGFTNIFLHEVGGHAIGKLGDEWSTEQLFTTEDKTLITYYKNYRLYCYNVGLPTSERLITSYPEMSWQFFRYVSGSTARYSEVLKPADGGYGCVSDIANKAFVSHCEEESCMINNVPYFNVASRYAIVQWLLFRLNVYEYSPQGMTGLVNYFFEHDQYELPADYTVSDRPPLPMPAQVK
;
A
#
# COMPACT_ATOMS: atom_id res chain seq x y z
N MET A 1 18.42 2.88 58.94
CA MET A 1 18.60 1.91 57.84
C MET A 1 17.55 2.26 56.79
N GLY A 2 18.03 2.87 55.71
CA GLY A 2 17.15 3.27 54.61
C GLY A 2 16.72 2.06 53.82
N TRP A 3 15.45 1.93 53.59
CA TRP A 3 14.89 0.98 52.65
C TRP A 3 15.11 1.58 51.26
N GLY A 4 16.07 1.09 50.52
CA GLY A 4 16.21 1.46 49.11
C GLY A 4 15.11 0.78 48.29
N ASP A 5 14.49 1.49 47.41
CA ASP A 5 13.64 0.93 46.38
C ASP A 5 14.48 0.06 45.47
N SER A 6 14.10 -1.22 45.32
CA SER A 6 14.77 -2.15 44.44
C SER A 6 13.79 -2.65 43.40
N GLU A 7 14.15 -2.50 42.13
CA GLU A 7 13.40 -3.00 41.02
C GLU A 7 13.78 -4.44 40.70
N LEU A 8 12.82 -5.31 40.51
CA LEU A 8 13.00 -6.67 40.06
C LEU A 8 12.56 -6.77 38.59
N VAL A 9 13.53 -6.88 37.68
CA VAL A 9 13.28 -7.02 36.26
C VAL A 9 13.30 -8.51 35.88
N PHE A 10 12.21 -8.94 35.24
CA PHE A 10 12.14 -10.27 34.64
C PHE A 10 12.43 -10.17 33.17
N ILE A 11 13.47 -10.85 32.68
CA ILE A 11 13.73 -11.02 31.26
C ILE A 11 13.21 -12.40 30.88
N THR A 12 12.26 -12.44 29.96
CA THR A 12 11.67 -13.66 29.42
C THR A 12 11.93 -13.77 27.92
N THR A 13 11.98 -14.98 27.40
CA THR A 13 11.85 -15.22 25.96
C THR A 13 10.38 -15.24 25.60
N ASP A 14 10.06 -14.92 24.33
CA ASP A 14 8.70 -14.92 23.86
C ASP A 14 7.99 -16.26 24.06
N ASN A 15 6.69 -16.20 24.29
CA ASN A 15 5.87 -17.39 24.42
C ASN A 15 5.26 -17.76 23.08
N SER A 16 5.98 -18.52 22.28
CA SER A 16 5.50 -19.05 20.99
C SER A 16 4.45 -20.16 21.12
N GLN A 17 3.96 -20.44 22.34
CA GLN A 17 2.97 -21.49 22.56
C GLN A 17 1.57 -20.91 22.67
N LYS A 18 0.55 -21.66 22.20
CA LYS A 18 -0.87 -21.28 22.27
C LYS A 18 -1.42 -21.11 23.69
N LYS A 19 -0.69 -21.52 24.73
CA LYS A 19 -1.15 -21.46 26.12
C LYS A 19 -0.33 -20.49 26.92
N GLU A 20 -1.02 -19.77 27.81
CA GLU A 20 -0.37 -19.00 28.87
C GLU A 20 0.69 -19.86 29.57
N ARG A 21 1.87 -19.32 29.78
CA ARG A 21 2.87 -19.91 30.65
C ARG A 21 3.03 -19.03 31.87
N SER A 22 3.15 -19.66 33.02
CA SER A 22 3.38 -18.96 34.27
C SER A 22 4.48 -19.61 35.09
N THR A 23 5.15 -18.80 35.89
CA THR A 23 6.12 -19.25 36.85
C THR A 23 5.94 -18.54 38.17
N THR A 24 6.26 -19.20 39.25
CA THR A 24 6.23 -18.58 40.58
C THR A 24 7.66 -18.37 41.08
N VAL A 25 8.02 -17.13 41.30
CA VAL A 25 9.28 -16.74 41.91
C VAL A 25 9.08 -16.58 43.42
N ARG A 26 9.93 -17.18 44.18
CA ARG A 26 9.93 -17.09 45.66
C ARG A 26 11.10 -16.23 46.10
N LEU A 27 10.79 -15.07 46.65
CA LEU A 27 11.77 -14.19 47.26
C LEU A 27 11.84 -14.49 48.77
N LYS A 28 13.04 -14.77 49.27
CA LYS A 28 13.28 -14.97 50.72
C LYS A 28 14.11 -13.83 51.27
N TYR A 29 13.67 -13.27 52.37
CA TYR A 29 14.43 -12.32 53.16
C TYR A 29 14.31 -12.70 54.64
N GLY A 30 15.36 -13.25 55.20
CA GLY A 30 15.35 -13.85 56.53
C GLY A 30 14.31 -14.98 56.63
N VAL A 31 13.40 -14.87 57.54
CA VAL A 31 12.31 -15.84 57.76
C VAL A 31 11.06 -15.56 56.88
N ARG A 32 11.05 -14.45 56.17
CA ARG A 32 9.93 -14.06 55.32
C ARG A 32 10.10 -14.59 53.90
N THR A 33 9.00 -15.08 53.35
CA THR A 33 8.94 -15.52 51.95
C THR A 33 7.80 -14.79 51.28
N MET A 34 8.08 -14.15 50.13
CA MET A 34 7.09 -13.57 49.23
C MET A 34 7.02 -14.46 47.99
N LYS A 35 5.82 -14.71 47.51
CA LYS A 35 5.58 -15.39 46.24
C LYS A 35 5.11 -14.35 45.25
N LEU A 36 5.74 -14.32 44.09
CA LEU A 36 5.32 -13.53 42.93
C LEU A 36 5.02 -14.52 41.82
N THR A 37 3.85 -14.40 41.20
CA THR A 37 3.55 -15.15 39.98
C THR A 37 3.73 -14.19 38.80
N ALA A 38 4.62 -14.56 37.89
CA ALA A 38 4.73 -13.93 36.59
C ALA A 38 4.04 -14.85 35.58
N SER A 39 3.11 -14.31 34.84
CA SER A 39 2.48 -15.00 33.73
C SER A 39 2.76 -14.26 32.42
N GLN A 40 2.84 -15.02 31.36
CA GLN A 40 2.98 -14.52 30.00
C GLN A 40 1.88 -15.19 29.17
N ASP A 41 1.06 -14.37 28.54
CA ASP A 41 -0.03 -14.86 27.69
C ASP A 41 0.50 -15.78 26.59
N GLY A 42 -0.34 -16.65 26.08
CA GLY A 42 -0.04 -17.42 24.88
C GLY A 42 0.26 -16.46 23.72
N GLY A 43 1.22 -16.82 22.87
CA GLY A 43 1.66 -15.97 21.78
C GLY A 43 0.63 -15.77 20.65
N ILE A 44 -0.64 -16.16 20.83
CA ILE A 44 -1.71 -15.92 19.85
C ILE A 44 -2.27 -14.52 20.08
N ARG A 45 -2.28 -13.72 19.03
CA ARG A 45 -2.93 -12.42 19.03
C ARG A 45 -4.44 -12.62 19.05
N ALA A 46 -5.10 -12.08 20.04
CA ALA A 46 -6.55 -12.10 20.13
C ALA A 46 -7.19 -11.28 19.00
N ASP A 47 -8.41 -11.63 18.63
CA ASP A 47 -9.19 -10.84 17.65
C ASP A 47 -9.26 -9.37 18.05
N GLY A 48 -8.96 -8.49 17.12
CA GLY A 48 -8.87 -7.04 17.34
C GLY A 48 -7.60 -6.56 18.05
N ASN A 49 -6.63 -7.43 18.34
CA ASN A 49 -5.34 -7.02 18.93
C ASN A 49 -4.56 -6.16 17.95
N VAL A 50 -4.15 -4.98 18.41
CA VAL A 50 -3.40 -3.98 17.63
C VAL A 50 -1.91 -4.09 17.94
N GLN A 51 -1.09 -4.08 16.90
CA GLN A 51 0.37 -4.02 17.00
C GLN A 51 0.91 -2.87 16.12
N LYS A 52 1.85 -2.09 16.66
CA LYS A 52 2.62 -1.10 15.90
C LYS A 52 3.95 -1.71 15.49
N HIS A 53 4.24 -1.70 14.18
CA HIS A 53 5.47 -2.26 13.62
C HIS A 53 6.53 -1.20 13.36
N GLN A 54 6.10 0.01 12.97
CA GLN A 54 7.02 1.07 12.56
C GLN A 54 6.38 2.46 12.72
N GLY A 55 7.26 3.47 12.77
CA GLY A 55 6.93 4.90 12.72
C GLY A 55 6.82 5.53 14.09
N GLU A 56 7.23 6.79 14.17
CA GLU A 56 7.21 7.60 15.40
C GLU A 56 6.31 8.83 15.27
N ARG A 57 5.63 8.97 14.12
CA ARG A 57 4.75 10.11 13.87
C ARG A 57 3.41 9.95 14.57
N GLU A 58 2.82 11.06 14.98
CA GLU A 58 1.41 11.09 15.38
C GLU A 58 0.51 10.64 14.22
N LEU A 59 -0.63 10.02 14.50
CA LEU A 59 -1.57 9.53 13.49
C LEU A 59 -2.00 10.62 12.50
N THR A 60 -2.08 11.87 12.95
CA THR A 60 -2.48 13.03 12.13
C THR A 60 -1.37 13.55 11.23
N ASN A 61 -0.10 13.26 11.54
CA ASN A 61 1.07 13.80 10.86
C ASN A 61 1.90 12.73 10.16
N GLY A 62 1.51 11.46 10.28
CA GLY A 62 2.09 10.33 9.58
C GLY A 62 1.11 9.73 8.58
N PHE A 63 1.61 9.06 7.57
CA PHE A 63 0.80 8.26 6.67
C PHE A 63 0.65 6.86 7.26
N ASN A 64 -0.57 6.44 7.53
CA ASN A 64 -0.84 5.23 8.31
C ASN A 64 -1.16 4.05 7.38
N LEU A 65 -0.31 3.03 7.39
CA LEU A 65 -0.56 1.74 6.76
C LEU A 65 -1.16 0.81 7.81
N ILE A 66 -2.36 0.31 7.56
CA ILE A 66 -3.13 -0.49 8.50
C ILE A 66 -3.40 -1.86 7.91
N PHE A 67 -2.63 -2.84 8.35
CA PHE A 67 -2.76 -4.22 7.91
C PHE A 67 -3.84 -4.97 8.70
N LEU A 68 -4.73 -5.61 7.98
CA LEU A 68 -5.76 -6.53 8.48
C LEU A 68 -5.55 -7.89 7.84
N GLY A 69 -5.98 -8.95 8.51
CA GLY A 69 -5.95 -10.30 7.94
C GLY A 69 -7.34 -10.81 7.61
N ASP A 70 -7.51 -11.49 6.48
CA ASP A 70 -8.71 -12.28 6.23
C ASP A 70 -8.34 -13.70 5.82
N GLY A 71 -9.06 -14.69 6.35
CA GLY A 71 -8.73 -16.09 6.18
C GLY A 71 -7.54 -16.56 7.03
N PHE A 72 -7.17 -15.81 8.07
CA PHE A 72 -6.17 -16.23 9.07
C PHE A 72 -6.87 -16.75 10.32
N THR A 73 -6.62 -18.02 10.66
CA THR A 73 -7.13 -18.62 11.88
C THR A 73 -6.24 -18.30 13.08
N SER A 74 -6.66 -18.67 14.29
CA SER A 74 -5.85 -18.49 15.50
C SER A 74 -4.42 -19.06 15.36
N ASP A 75 -4.25 -20.15 14.61
CA ASP A 75 -2.94 -20.75 14.37
C ASP A 75 -2.02 -19.90 13.50
N ASP A 76 -2.61 -19.05 12.66
CA ASP A 76 -1.92 -18.13 11.76
C ASP A 76 -1.60 -16.78 12.44
N LEU A 77 -2.21 -16.51 13.60
CA LEU A 77 -2.10 -15.27 14.36
C LEU A 77 -1.13 -15.38 15.54
N ILE A 78 -0.17 -16.29 15.50
CA ILE A 78 0.90 -16.37 16.52
C ILE A 78 1.79 -15.14 16.36
N ALA A 79 1.95 -14.38 17.44
CA ALA A 79 2.74 -13.15 17.42
C ALA A 79 4.17 -13.39 16.89
N GLU A 80 4.62 -12.50 16.01
CA GLU A 80 5.94 -12.49 15.37
C GLU A 80 6.25 -13.66 14.43
N THR A 81 5.68 -14.83 14.65
CA THR A 81 6.02 -16.06 13.91
C THR A 81 4.84 -16.66 13.14
N GLY A 82 3.64 -16.14 13.35
CA GLY A 82 2.45 -16.54 12.60
C GLY A 82 2.47 -16.06 11.18
N VAL A 83 1.72 -16.73 10.31
CA VAL A 83 1.66 -16.42 8.87
C VAL A 83 1.26 -14.96 8.62
N PHE A 84 0.37 -14.40 9.46
CA PHE A 84 -0.07 -13.02 9.32
C PHE A 84 1.05 -12.02 9.60
N ASP A 85 1.73 -12.15 10.75
CA ASP A 85 2.80 -11.20 11.12
C ASP A 85 4.00 -11.30 10.16
N LEU A 86 4.36 -12.51 9.73
CA LEU A 86 5.39 -12.71 8.70
C LEU A 86 5.01 -12.08 7.35
N ALA A 87 3.74 -12.16 6.96
CA ALA A 87 3.28 -11.52 5.74
C ALA A 87 3.28 -9.98 5.83
N VAL A 88 2.98 -9.41 7.00
CA VAL A 88 3.13 -7.97 7.25
C VAL A 88 4.58 -7.54 7.15
N GLU A 89 5.51 -8.31 7.72
CA GLU A 89 6.95 -8.02 7.63
C GLU A 89 7.45 -8.06 6.18
N GLU A 90 7.10 -9.11 5.43
CA GLU A 90 7.44 -9.29 4.02
C GLU A 90 6.89 -8.12 3.16
N ALA A 91 5.64 -7.72 3.39
CA ALA A 91 5.01 -6.58 2.71
C ALA A 91 5.74 -5.26 3.01
N CYS A 92 6.12 -5.03 4.27
CA CYS A 92 6.87 -3.85 4.67
C CYS A 92 8.27 -3.82 4.05
N GLU A 93 8.96 -4.96 4.02
CA GLU A 93 10.26 -5.08 3.38
C GLU A 93 10.15 -4.77 1.88
N ALA A 94 9.19 -5.37 1.19
CA ALA A 94 8.95 -5.09 -0.23
C ALA A 94 8.71 -3.61 -0.50
N LEU A 95 7.86 -2.94 0.30
CA LEU A 95 7.53 -1.53 0.09
C LEU A 95 8.73 -0.61 0.34
N PHE A 96 9.41 -0.79 1.47
CA PHE A 96 10.44 0.14 1.91
C PHE A 96 11.84 -0.14 1.35
N THR A 97 11.96 -1.07 0.43
CA THR A 97 13.17 -1.28 -0.39
C THR A 97 13.07 -0.66 -1.78
N VAL A 98 11.86 -0.26 -2.22
CA VAL A 98 11.60 0.33 -3.53
C VAL A 98 11.39 1.84 -3.43
N GLU A 99 11.97 2.60 -4.37
CA GLU A 99 11.74 4.05 -4.45
C GLU A 99 10.35 4.39 -5.04
N PRO A 100 9.67 5.42 -4.52
CA PRO A 100 10.19 6.42 -3.57
C PRO A 100 9.97 6.05 -2.09
N TYR A 101 9.37 4.93 -1.78
CA TYR A 101 9.02 4.53 -0.41
C TYR A 101 10.23 4.36 0.50
N LYS A 102 11.35 3.91 -0.06
CA LYS A 102 12.64 3.80 0.65
C LYS A 102 13.10 5.17 1.18
N THR A 103 13.11 6.18 0.31
CA THR A 103 13.51 7.55 0.67
C THR A 103 12.53 8.20 1.66
N TYR A 104 11.23 7.95 1.53
CA TYR A 104 10.19 8.58 2.33
C TYR A 104 9.69 7.70 3.48
N LYS A 105 10.41 6.65 3.85
CA LYS A 105 10.03 5.68 4.89
C LYS A 105 9.65 6.33 6.22
N GLU A 106 10.33 7.39 6.62
CA GLU A 106 10.09 8.10 7.87
C GLU A 106 8.70 8.77 7.98
N TYR A 107 8.00 8.94 6.87
CA TYR A 107 6.65 9.50 6.86
C TYR A 107 5.57 8.49 7.22
N PHE A 108 5.89 7.20 7.29
CA PHE A 108 4.93 6.13 7.47
C PHE A 108 4.89 5.60 8.90
N ASN A 109 3.68 5.42 9.41
CA ASN A 109 3.39 4.53 10.52
C ASN A 109 2.83 3.22 9.99
N VAL A 110 3.24 2.10 10.56
CA VAL A 110 2.74 0.77 10.19
C VAL A 110 2.09 0.11 11.38
N TRP A 111 0.86 -0.30 11.20
CA TRP A 111 0.02 -0.95 12.17
C TRP A 111 -0.52 -2.26 11.63
N SER A 112 -0.74 -3.23 12.47
CA SER A 112 -1.55 -4.39 12.15
C SER A 112 -2.61 -4.63 13.20
N VAL A 113 -3.77 -5.11 12.75
CA VAL A 113 -4.87 -5.52 13.63
C VAL A 113 -5.20 -6.96 13.31
N ALA A 114 -5.11 -7.84 14.30
CA ALA A 114 -5.46 -9.24 14.14
C ALA A 114 -6.97 -9.37 13.89
N CYS A 115 -7.35 -10.08 12.84
CA CYS A 115 -8.73 -10.40 12.53
C CYS A 115 -8.85 -11.93 12.44
N GLU A 116 -9.42 -12.56 13.47
CA GLU A 116 -9.49 -14.01 13.54
C GLU A 116 -10.62 -14.55 12.66
N SER A 117 -10.28 -15.37 11.69
CA SER A 117 -11.20 -16.10 10.83
C SER A 117 -11.42 -17.51 11.37
N GLN A 118 -12.62 -18.05 11.14
CA GLN A 118 -12.92 -19.45 11.49
C GLN A 118 -12.36 -20.42 10.45
N GLU A 119 -12.16 -19.96 9.23
CA GLU A 119 -11.66 -20.75 8.10
C GLU A 119 -10.49 -20.03 7.42
N ARG A 120 -9.56 -20.80 6.83
CA ARG A 120 -8.46 -20.29 6.04
C ARG A 120 -8.90 -19.96 4.63
N GLY A 121 -8.21 -19.00 4.01
CA GLY A 121 -8.40 -18.59 2.62
C GLY A 121 -9.51 -17.58 2.44
N ALA A 122 -9.78 -17.24 1.18
CA ALA A 122 -10.95 -16.46 0.81
C ALA A 122 -12.18 -17.37 0.72
N GLY A 123 -13.34 -16.82 1.11
CA GLY A 123 -14.61 -17.50 0.97
C GLY A 123 -15.08 -17.65 -0.47
N THR A 124 -16.31 -18.12 -0.63
CA THR A 124 -17.07 -18.05 -1.88
C THR A 124 -18.07 -16.90 -1.79
N SER A 125 -18.61 -16.46 -2.92
CA SER A 125 -19.38 -15.22 -3.06
C SER A 125 -20.54 -14.99 -2.05
N GLU A 126 -20.96 -16.00 -1.32
CA GLU A 126 -22.09 -15.87 -0.40
C GLU A 126 -21.89 -16.58 0.95
N SER A 127 -20.80 -17.31 1.13
CA SER A 127 -20.56 -18.07 2.34
C SER A 127 -19.07 -18.22 2.63
N GLY A 128 -18.62 -17.56 3.64
CA GLY A 128 -17.28 -17.72 4.18
C GLY A 128 -17.30 -17.34 5.65
N ASN A 129 -16.67 -18.16 6.49
CA ASN A 129 -16.47 -17.85 7.91
C ASN A 129 -15.15 -17.12 8.12
N THR A 130 -14.84 -16.18 7.21
CA THR A 130 -13.67 -15.33 7.35
C THR A 130 -14.05 -14.00 8.01
N ALA A 131 -13.08 -13.33 8.64
CA ALA A 131 -13.33 -12.14 9.45
C ALA A 131 -13.89 -10.97 8.63
N LEU A 132 -13.45 -10.83 7.38
CA LEU A 132 -13.80 -9.73 6.49
C LEU A 132 -14.62 -10.19 5.25
N PHE A 133 -14.98 -11.46 5.19
CA PHE A 133 -15.81 -12.03 4.11
C PHE A 133 -15.22 -11.82 2.71
N SER A 134 -13.90 -11.95 2.55
CA SER A 134 -13.25 -11.81 1.25
C SER A 134 -13.56 -13.00 0.35
N TYR A 135 -13.82 -12.71 -0.93
CA TYR A 135 -13.99 -13.72 -1.98
C TYR A 135 -13.53 -13.19 -3.33
N PHE A 136 -13.18 -14.09 -4.25
CA PHE A 136 -12.86 -13.75 -5.63
C PHE A 136 -14.11 -13.83 -6.49
N ASN A 137 -14.38 -12.78 -7.26
CA ASN A 137 -15.43 -12.80 -8.27
C ASN A 137 -14.93 -13.42 -9.59
N GLU A 138 -15.79 -13.43 -10.61
CA GLU A 138 -15.48 -14.00 -11.93
C GLU A 138 -14.31 -13.28 -12.65
N ASP A 139 -14.09 -12.01 -12.33
CA ASP A 139 -13.00 -11.19 -12.92
C ASP A 139 -11.70 -11.24 -12.08
N ASN A 140 -11.58 -12.18 -11.16
CA ASN A 140 -10.49 -12.28 -10.18
C ASN A 140 -10.34 -11.05 -9.26
N ARG A 141 -11.37 -10.20 -9.17
CA ARG A 141 -11.41 -9.16 -8.13
C ARG A 141 -11.68 -9.78 -6.78
N ILE A 142 -11.00 -9.27 -5.78
CA ILE A 142 -11.28 -9.63 -4.40
C ILE A 142 -12.28 -8.62 -3.84
N ILE A 143 -13.42 -9.12 -3.40
CA ILE A 143 -14.48 -8.35 -2.76
C ILE A 143 -14.49 -8.73 -1.29
N GLY A 144 -14.67 -7.78 -0.39
CA GLY A 144 -14.78 -8.01 1.04
C GLY A 144 -15.70 -7.00 1.71
N ASN A 145 -15.90 -7.15 3.01
CA ASN A 145 -16.71 -6.23 3.80
C ASN A 145 -15.90 -5.01 4.25
N ASN A 146 -15.92 -3.97 3.43
CA ASN A 146 -15.19 -2.73 3.70
C ASN A 146 -15.60 -2.06 5.03
N THR A 147 -16.87 -2.12 5.41
CA THR A 147 -17.35 -1.54 6.67
C THR A 147 -16.72 -2.26 7.87
N THR A 148 -16.69 -3.58 7.84
CA THR A 148 -16.04 -4.38 8.88
C THR A 148 -14.53 -4.09 8.91
N ALA A 149 -13.87 -3.97 7.76
CA ALA A 149 -12.45 -3.64 7.68
C ALA A 149 -12.14 -2.27 8.32
N PHE A 150 -12.90 -1.23 8.01
CA PHE A 150 -12.73 0.08 8.65
C PHE A 150 -13.02 0.04 10.17
N SER A 151 -13.96 -0.80 10.60
CA SER A 151 -14.22 -1.02 12.04
C SER A 151 -13.02 -1.64 12.75
N TYR A 152 -12.31 -2.60 12.14
CA TYR A 152 -11.05 -3.13 12.68
C TYR A 152 -9.95 -2.07 12.69
N ALA A 153 -9.78 -1.31 11.63
CA ALA A 153 -8.80 -0.23 11.56
C ALA A 153 -9.02 0.81 12.68
N SER A 154 -10.27 1.09 13.04
CA SER A 154 -10.64 2.02 14.12
C SER A 154 -10.31 1.51 15.53
N LYS A 155 -9.87 0.26 15.70
CA LYS A 155 -9.38 -0.26 16.99
C LYS A 155 -8.02 0.31 17.39
N ILE A 156 -7.27 0.91 16.45
CA ILE A 156 -6.02 1.62 16.75
C ILE A 156 -6.34 2.84 17.64
N LEU A 157 -5.69 2.91 18.78
CA LEU A 157 -5.94 3.99 19.75
C LEU A 157 -5.71 5.38 19.14
N GLY A 158 -6.74 6.22 19.15
CA GLY A 158 -6.73 7.56 18.55
C GLY A 158 -7.11 7.60 17.06
N MET A 159 -7.27 6.47 16.41
CA MET A 159 -7.77 6.41 15.03
C MET A 159 -9.22 6.86 14.98
N ASN A 160 -9.57 7.63 13.98
CA ASN A 160 -10.93 8.11 13.74
C ASN A 160 -11.19 8.27 12.24
N ASP A 161 -12.45 8.55 11.88
CA ASP A 161 -12.86 8.67 10.47
C ASP A 161 -12.08 9.75 9.71
N ALA A 162 -11.77 10.88 10.33
CA ALA A 162 -11.02 11.95 9.68
C ALA A 162 -9.60 11.51 9.32
N ILE A 163 -8.92 10.75 10.19
CA ILE A 163 -7.59 10.18 9.91
C ILE A 163 -7.68 9.09 8.85
N LEU A 164 -8.69 8.23 8.92
CA LEU A 164 -8.94 7.19 7.91
C LEU A 164 -9.20 7.82 6.53
N GLN A 165 -9.94 8.92 6.49
CA GLN A 165 -10.25 9.64 5.24
C GLN A 165 -9.05 10.38 4.65
N THR A 166 -8.14 10.86 5.47
CA THR A 166 -7.12 11.81 4.99
C THR A 166 -5.75 11.18 4.75
N ASN A 167 -5.22 10.41 5.67
CA ASN A 167 -3.82 9.96 5.64
C ASN A 167 -3.65 8.50 6.08
N SER A 168 -4.60 7.64 5.71
CA SER A 168 -4.52 6.21 5.99
C SER A 168 -4.87 5.37 4.77
N VAL A 169 -4.31 4.18 4.72
CA VAL A 169 -4.66 3.11 3.80
C VAL A 169 -4.93 1.85 4.61
N VAL A 170 -6.07 1.21 4.36
CA VAL A 170 -6.39 -0.11 4.91
C VAL A 170 -5.95 -1.18 3.91
N ILE A 171 -5.22 -2.17 4.40
CA ILE A 171 -4.63 -3.25 3.62
C ILE A 171 -5.13 -4.56 4.19
N VAL A 172 -5.90 -5.29 3.41
CA VAL A 172 -6.39 -6.63 3.79
C VAL A 172 -5.50 -7.66 3.12
N LEU A 173 -4.65 -8.31 3.91
CA LEU A 173 -3.95 -9.50 3.47
C LEU A 173 -4.94 -10.66 3.47
N VAL A 174 -5.06 -11.36 2.36
CA VAL A 174 -5.96 -12.52 2.22
C VAL A 174 -5.11 -13.78 2.20
N ASN A 175 -5.35 -14.70 3.14
CA ASN A 175 -4.59 -15.94 3.27
C ASN A 175 -4.99 -16.95 2.18
N ASP A 176 -4.79 -16.59 0.94
CA ASP A 176 -5.17 -17.38 -0.24
C ASP A 176 -4.04 -17.37 -1.28
N GLU A 177 -3.87 -18.51 -1.98
CA GLU A 177 -2.80 -18.70 -2.97
C GLU A 177 -3.20 -18.26 -4.38
N ARG A 178 -4.47 -17.90 -4.60
CA ARG A 178 -4.93 -17.48 -5.92
C ARG A 178 -4.30 -16.16 -6.33
N TYR A 179 -3.99 -16.02 -7.61
CA TYR A 179 -3.54 -14.77 -8.20
C TYR A 179 -4.71 -13.79 -8.30
N GLY A 180 -4.47 -12.56 -7.89
CA GLY A 180 -5.42 -11.46 -7.94
C GLY A 180 -4.96 -10.32 -7.06
N GLY A 181 -5.72 -9.27 -7.04
CA GLY A 181 -5.53 -8.10 -6.21
C GLY A 181 -6.66 -7.13 -6.50
N SER A 182 -7.00 -6.26 -5.57
CA SER A 182 -8.04 -5.27 -5.81
C SER A 182 -7.91 -4.09 -4.88
N THR A 183 -7.93 -2.91 -5.45
CA THR A 183 -7.97 -1.67 -4.69
C THR A 183 -9.30 -0.95 -4.90
N TYR A 184 -9.82 -0.38 -3.84
CA TYR A 184 -11.08 0.37 -3.82
C TYR A 184 -10.82 1.79 -3.33
N TRP A 185 -11.24 2.77 -4.12
CA TRP A 185 -11.23 4.18 -3.78
C TRP A 185 -12.61 4.65 -3.37
N PHE A 186 -12.67 5.43 -2.31
CA PHE A 186 -13.91 6.00 -1.77
C PHE A 186 -14.03 7.47 -2.14
N GLY A 187 -15.22 8.04 -1.87
CA GLY A 187 -15.56 9.41 -2.19
C GLY A 187 -15.95 9.62 -3.66
N ASP A 188 -16.50 10.76 -3.96
CA ASP A 188 -16.99 11.12 -5.30
C ASP A 188 -15.87 11.80 -6.14
N PRO A 189 -15.33 11.15 -7.18
CA PRO A 189 -14.29 11.77 -8.02
C PRO A 189 -14.79 12.97 -8.82
N THR A 190 -16.10 13.18 -8.93
CA THR A 190 -16.69 14.30 -9.65
C THR A 190 -16.96 15.50 -8.76
N ASP A 191 -16.96 15.33 -7.44
CA ASP A 191 -17.08 16.41 -6.46
C ASP A 191 -15.70 16.82 -5.93
N ARG A 192 -15.26 18.02 -6.35
CA ARG A 192 -14.00 18.61 -5.86
C ARG A 192 -14.00 18.97 -4.38
N ASN A 193 -15.16 19.04 -3.72
CA ASN A 193 -15.28 19.35 -2.31
C ASN A 193 -15.32 18.08 -1.45
N ASP A 194 -15.47 16.92 -2.07
CA ASP A 194 -15.40 15.66 -1.34
C ASP A 194 -13.96 15.39 -0.92
N THR A 195 -13.75 15.23 0.37
CA THR A 195 -12.45 14.96 1.01
C THR A 195 -12.30 13.53 1.49
N ASP A 196 -13.17 12.63 1.07
CA ASP A 196 -13.03 11.22 1.37
C ASP A 196 -12.00 10.56 0.44
N TYR A 197 -10.80 10.38 0.96
CA TYR A 197 -9.70 9.73 0.26
C TYR A 197 -9.42 8.32 0.76
N ARG A 198 -10.34 7.72 1.52
CA ARG A 198 -10.20 6.36 2.00
C ARG A 198 -9.87 5.41 0.88
N THR A 199 -9.05 4.44 1.23
CA THR A 199 -8.66 3.38 0.30
C THR A 199 -8.53 2.09 1.06
N ILE A 200 -8.97 1.02 0.44
CA ILE A 200 -8.76 -0.34 0.91
C ILE A 200 -8.22 -1.19 -0.23
N SER A 201 -7.17 -1.96 0.06
CA SER A 201 -6.61 -2.92 -0.88
C SER A 201 -6.70 -4.32 -0.31
N TYR A 202 -7.14 -5.26 -1.12
CA TYR A 202 -7.14 -6.69 -0.83
C TYR A 202 -6.01 -7.35 -1.61
N VAL A 203 -5.10 -7.98 -0.89
CA VAL A 203 -3.88 -8.59 -1.47
C VAL A 203 -3.78 -10.04 -1.00
N PRO A 204 -3.92 -11.02 -1.90
CA PRO A 204 -3.75 -12.43 -1.57
C PRO A 204 -2.27 -12.75 -1.37
N LEU A 205 -1.96 -13.70 -0.50
CA LEU A 205 -0.57 -14.07 -0.21
C LEU A 205 0.15 -14.71 -1.40
N ASN A 206 -0.56 -15.28 -2.34
CA ASN A 206 -0.01 -15.83 -3.59
C ASN A 206 1.47 -16.22 -3.48
N ARG A 207 1.78 -17.25 -2.70
CA ARG A 207 3.16 -17.65 -2.38
C ARG A 207 3.80 -18.52 -3.46
N ASP A 208 3.27 -18.51 -4.67
CA ASP A 208 3.93 -19.12 -5.82
C ASP A 208 5.15 -18.28 -6.24
N ILE A 209 6.21 -18.43 -5.44
CA ILE A 209 7.48 -17.69 -5.60
C ILE A 209 8.24 -18.03 -6.88
N GLN A 210 7.81 -19.04 -7.64
CA GLN A 210 8.46 -19.42 -8.89
C GLN A 210 8.00 -18.56 -10.09
N LEU A 211 6.93 -17.76 -9.90
CA LEU A 211 6.37 -16.95 -10.97
C LEU A 211 6.53 -15.46 -10.64
N PRO A 212 6.92 -14.65 -11.64
CA PRO A 212 6.83 -13.20 -11.54
C PRO A 212 5.39 -12.81 -11.20
N GLY A 213 5.20 -11.82 -10.32
CA GLY A 213 3.87 -11.41 -9.86
C GLY A 213 3.37 -12.19 -8.64
N GLY A 214 4.28 -12.70 -7.82
CA GLY A 214 3.96 -13.21 -6.48
C GLY A 214 3.51 -12.12 -5.52
N PHE A 215 3.29 -12.47 -4.26
CA PHE A 215 2.74 -11.61 -3.21
C PHE A 215 3.34 -10.20 -3.18
N THR A 216 4.67 -10.09 -3.15
CA THR A 216 5.34 -8.79 -3.02
C THR A 216 5.11 -7.86 -4.21
N ASN A 217 5.08 -8.39 -5.44
CA ASN A 217 4.83 -7.60 -6.63
C ASN A 217 3.36 -7.16 -6.73
N ILE A 218 2.41 -8.05 -6.38
CA ILE A 218 0.99 -7.71 -6.28
C ILE A 218 0.80 -6.63 -5.20
N PHE A 219 1.47 -6.79 -4.06
CA PHE A 219 1.42 -5.82 -2.98
C PHE A 219 1.94 -4.44 -3.41
N LEU A 220 3.08 -4.38 -4.10
CA LEU A 220 3.61 -3.13 -4.63
C LEU A 220 2.64 -2.47 -5.62
N HIS A 221 2.02 -3.25 -6.49
CA HIS A 221 1.04 -2.76 -7.46
C HIS A 221 -0.20 -2.20 -6.77
N GLU A 222 -0.88 -3.03 -5.98
CA GLU A 222 -2.15 -2.66 -5.34
C GLU A 222 -1.97 -1.63 -4.23
N VAL A 223 -0.99 -1.83 -3.36
CA VAL A 223 -0.81 -0.95 -2.19
C VAL A 223 0.10 0.22 -2.53
N GLY A 224 1.29 -0.04 -3.06
CA GLY A 224 2.21 1.03 -3.44
C GLY A 224 1.63 1.89 -4.56
N GLY A 225 1.19 1.28 -5.64
CA GLY A 225 0.66 1.98 -6.79
C GLY A 225 -0.71 2.59 -6.53
N HIS A 226 -1.73 1.76 -6.41
CA HIS A 226 -3.11 2.23 -6.38
C HIS A 226 -3.53 2.85 -5.04
N ALA A 227 -3.17 2.22 -3.91
CA ALA A 227 -3.69 2.68 -2.62
C ALA A 227 -2.95 3.91 -2.10
N ILE A 228 -1.63 3.88 -2.01
CA ILE A 228 -0.81 4.98 -1.51
C ILE A 228 -0.60 6.04 -2.59
N GLY A 229 -0.11 5.61 -3.77
CA GLY A 229 0.28 6.51 -4.85
C GLY A 229 -0.88 7.08 -5.66
N LYS A 230 -2.07 6.52 -5.53
CA LYS A 230 -3.24 6.87 -6.35
C LYS A 230 -2.97 6.81 -7.85
N LEU A 231 -2.12 5.86 -8.24
CA LEU A 231 -1.71 5.66 -9.62
C LEU A 231 -2.81 4.95 -10.42
N GLY A 232 -2.86 5.24 -11.71
CA GLY A 232 -3.61 4.45 -12.68
C GLY A 232 -2.73 3.34 -13.26
N ASP A 233 -3.35 2.29 -13.81
CA ASP A 233 -2.64 1.30 -14.60
C ASP A 233 -2.06 1.93 -15.85
N GLU A 234 -0.83 1.55 -16.18
CA GLU A 234 -0.09 2.06 -17.33
C GLU A 234 -0.13 1.07 -18.52
N TRP A 235 -0.90 0.03 -18.39
CA TRP A 235 -1.20 -0.91 -19.45
C TRP A 235 -2.68 -0.80 -19.86
N SER A 236 -3.01 -1.10 -21.10
CA SER A 236 -4.40 -1.24 -21.53
C SER A 236 -4.50 -2.25 -22.66
N THR A 237 -5.58 -3.03 -22.65
CA THR A 237 -6.07 -3.73 -23.82
C THR A 237 -7.21 -2.95 -24.45
N GLU A 238 -7.55 -3.19 -25.71
CA GLU A 238 -8.67 -2.52 -26.40
C GLU A 238 -10.00 -2.60 -25.63
N GLN A 239 -10.13 -3.55 -24.72
CA GLN A 239 -11.35 -3.82 -23.97
C GLN A 239 -11.44 -3.10 -22.62
N LEU A 240 -10.35 -2.52 -22.12
CA LEU A 240 -10.24 -2.06 -20.73
C LEU A 240 -10.45 -0.57 -20.51
N PHE A 241 -10.37 0.26 -21.56
CA PHE A 241 -10.63 1.69 -21.46
C PHE A 241 -11.83 2.10 -22.29
N THR A 242 -13.00 1.99 -21.69
CA THR A 242 -14.23 2.51 -22.25
C THR A 242 -14.23 4.05 -22.25
N THR A 243 -15.19 4.68 -22.90
CA THR A 243 -15.38 6.13 -22.79
C THR A 243 -15.67 6.55 -21.34
N GLU A 244 -16.34 5.69 -20.57
CA GLU A 244 -16.64 5.90 -19.15
C GLU A 244 -15.37 5.89 -18.32
N ASP A 245 -14.48 4.92 -18.54
CA ASP A 245 -13.19 4.84 -17.83
C ASP A 245 -12.33 6.08 -18.08
N LYS A 246 -12.24 6.54 -19.33
CA LYS A 246 -11.53 7.77 -19.70
C LYS A 246 -12.11 8.99 -19.02
N THR A 247 -13.43 9.08 -18.95
CA THR A 247 -14.13 10.17 -18.28
C THR A 247 -13.82 10.13 -16.78
N LEU A 248 -13.89 8.98 -16.16
CA LEU A 248 -13.62 8.79 -14.76
C LEU A 248 -12.16 9.15 -14.42
N ILE A 249 -11.18 8.67 -15.19
CA ILE A 249 -9.77 9.02 -15.00
C ILE A 249 -9.55 10.53 -15.15
N THR A 250 -10.25 11.18 -16.09
CA THR A 250 -10.17 12.63 -16.27
C THR A 250 -10.68 13.37 -15.02
N TYR A 251 -11.78 12.94 -14.43
CA TYR A 251 -12.28 13.50 -13.18
C TYR A 251 -11.30 13.26 -12.02
N TYR A 252 -10.75 12.06 -11.89
CA TYR A 252 -9.73 11.77 -10.87
C TYR A 252 -8.53 12.69 -10.95
N LYS A 253 -8.00 12.92 -12.17
CA LYS A 253 -6.90 13.86 -12.36
C LYS A 253 -7.25 15.29 -11.97
N ASN A 254 -8.41 15.75 -12.39
CA ASN A 254 -8.80 17.15 -12.23
C ASN A 254 -9.19 17.50 -10.80
N TYR A 255 -9.82 16.59 -10.08
CA TYR A 255 -10.41 16.90 -8.78
C TYR A 255 -9.73 16.23 -7.60
N ARG A 256 -9.00 15.12 -7.81
CA ARG A 256 -8.40 14.35 -6.75
C ARG A 256 -6.90 14.13 -6.86
N LEU A 257 -6.27 14.57 -7.91
CA LEU A 257 -4.85 14.34 -8.19
C LEU A 257 -4.47 12.85 -8.33
N TYR A 258 -5.43 12.01 -8.74
CA TYR A 258 -5.18 10.60 -9.00
C TYR A 258 -4.74 10.37 -10.45
N CYS A 259 -4.13 9.23 -10.73
CA CYS A 259 -3.71 8.81 -12.07
C CYS A 259 -2.76 9.79 -12.78
N TYR A 260 -1.89 10.47 -12.02
CA TYR A 260 -0.93 11.42 -12.60
C TYR A 260 0.18 10.73 -13.40
N ASN A 261 0.37 9.44 -13.24
CA ASN A 261 1.34 8.63 -13.96
C ASN A 261 0.91 8.27 -15.39
N VAL A 262 -0.35 8.42 -15.75
CA VAL A 262 -0.84 8.07 -17.08
C VAL A 262 -1.22 9.29 -17.91
N GLY A 263 -0.95 9.23 -19.21
CA GLY A 263 -1.44 10.18 -20.20
C GLY A 263 -2.67 9.63 -20.92
N LEU A 264 -3.77 10.39 -20.93
CA LEU A 264 -4.96 10.02 -21.69
C LEU A 264 -5.05 10.84 -22.97
N PRO A 265 -5.32 10.22 -24.12
CA PRO A 265 -5.54 10.95 -25.35
C PRO A 265 -6.80 11.82 -25.25
N THR A 266 -6.71 13.00 -25.79
CA THR A 266 -7.88 13.84 -26.05
C THR A 266 -8.49 13.41 -27.38
N SER A 267 -9.70 12.85 -27.37
CA SER A 267 -10.38 12.31 -28.56
C SER A 267 -9.63 11.12 -29.22
N GLU A 268 -9.78 10.94 -30.52
CA GLU A 268 -9.20 9.83 -31.28
C GLU A 268 -7.68 9.92 -31.52
N ARG A 269 -7.03 10.94 -30.97
CA ARG A 269 -5.60 11.19 -31.16
C ARG A 269 -4.80 10.70 -29.97
N LEU A 270 -3.81 9.86 -30.23
CA LEU A 270 -2.80 9.49 -29.24
C LEU A 270 -2.05 10.73 -28.76
N ILE A 271 -1.75 10.77 -27.46
CA ILE A 271 -0.86 11.78 -26.91
C ILE A 271 0.55 11.49 -27.45
N THR A 272 1.03 12.33 -28.33
CA THR A 272 2.37 12.21 -28.94
C THR A 272 3.28 13.35 -28.54
N SER A 273 2.75 14.32 -27.79
CA SER A 273 3.51 15.51 -27.43
C SER A 273 3.57 15.68 -25.91
N TYR A 274 4.75 16.04 -25.44
CA TYR A 274 5.06 16.28 -24.06
C TYR A 274 4.16 17.31 -23.33
N PRO A 275 3.68 18.41 -23.95
CA PRO A 275 2.78 19.34 -23.30
C PRO A 275 1.44 18.78 -22.85
N GLU A 276 1.05 17.64 -23.40
CA GLU A 276 -0.23 16.98 -23.11
C GLU A 276 -0.12 15.96 -21.97
N MET A 277 1.11 15.69 -21.48
CA MET A 277 1.38 14.70 -20.43
C MET A 277 1.23 15.28 -19.03
N SER A 278 0.82 14.44 -18.08
CA SER A 278 0.76 14.81 -16.67
C SER A 278 2.15 15.14 -16.10
N TRP A 279 3.18 14.52 -16.63
CA TRP A 279 4.58 14.72 -16.22
C TRP A 279 5.34 15.78 -17.01
N GLN A 280 4.63 16.72 -17.65
CA GLN A 280 5.23 17.87 -18.33
C GLN A 280 6.16 18.73 -17.46
N PHE A 281 6.15 18.54 -16.14
CA PHE A 281 7.02 19.23 -15.21
C PHE A 281 8.51 19.05 -15.53
N PHE A 282 8.91 17.96 -16.18
CA PHE A 282 10.29 17.78 -16.65
C PHE A 282 10.79 18.92 -17.53
N ARG A 283 9.90 19.63 -18.22
CA ARG A 283 10.27 20.78 -19.08
C ARG A 283 10.78 21.97 -18.27
N TYR A 284 10.36 22.08 -17.02
CA TYR A 284 10.62 23.26 -16.19
C TYR A 284 11.81 23.06 -15.26
N VAL A 285 12.37 21.86 -15.19
CA VAL A 285 13.51 21.54 -14.32
C VAL A 285 14.74 21.32 -15.18
N SER A 286 15.72 22.23 -15.07
CA SER A 286 16.96 22.15 -15.85
C SER A 286 17.72 20.86 -15.51
N GLY A 287 18.14 20.12 -16.53
CA GLY A 287 18.89 18.88 -16.38
C GLY A 287 18.05 17.63 -16.14
N SER A 288 16.73 17.74 -15.96
CA SER A 288 15.86 16.57 -15.71
C SER A 288 15.94 15.54 -16.83
N THR A 289 15.89 15.98 -18.09
CA THR A 289 15.95 15.08 -19.25
C THR A 289 17.28 14.32 -19.30
N ALA A 290 18.39 14.99 -18.97
CA ALA A 290 19.70 14.35 -18.95
C ALA A 290 19.80 13.32 -17.80
N ARG A 291 19.22 13.63 -16.64
CA ARG A 291 19.21 12.73 -15.48
C ARG A 291 18.49 11.42 -15.77
N TYR A 292 17.36 11.48 -16.51
CA TYR A 292 16.54 10.30 -16.80
C TYR A 292 16.72 9.78 -18.22
N SER A 293 17.79 10.17 -18.92
CA SER A 293 18.00 9.82 -20.34
C SER A 293 18.12 8.33 -20.63
N GLU A 294 18.47 7.53 -19.64
CA GLU A 294 18.58 6.07 -19.79
C GLU A 294 17.21 5.38 -19.76
N VAL A 295 16.24 5.96 -19.08
CA VAL A 295 14.94 5.32 -18.84
C VAL A 295 13.81 5.97 -19.64
N LEU A 296 13.87 7.28 -19.87
CA LEU A 296 12.85 7.98 -20.64
C LEU A 296 12.95 7.60 -22.13
N LYS A 297 11.87 7.10 -22.68
CA LYS A 297 11.79 6.84 -24.12
C LYS A 297 11.62 8.13 -24.92
N PRO A 298 12.36 8.30 -26.01
CA PRO A 298 12.14 9.44 -26.91
C PRO A 298 10.75 9.33 -27.54
N ALA A 299 9.95 10.39 -27.40
CA ALA A 299 8.74 10.60 -28.17
C ALA A 299 9.04 11.53 -29.36
N ASP A 300 8.16 11.60 -30.33
CA ASP A 300 8.14 12.66 -31.34
C ASP A 300 8.02 14.01 -30.62
N GLY A 301 9.13 14.75 -30.55
CA GLY A 301 9.26 15.98 -29.75
C GLY A 301 10.26 15.92 -28.60
N GLY A 302 10.98 14.79 -28.43
CA GLY A 302 12.21 14.67 -27.62
C GLY A 302 12.04 14.28 -26.17
N TYR A 303 10.88 13.74 -25.75
CA TYR A 303 10.67 13.38 -24.32
C TYR A 303 9.86 12.10 -24.16
N GLY A 304 10.25 11.30 -23.17
CA GLY A 304 9.73 10.00 -22.89
C GLY A 304 8.21 9.90 -22.82
N CYS A 305 7.66 9.45 -23.89
CA CYS A 305 6.28 9.02 -24.00
C CYS A 305 6.28 7.72 -24.77
N VAL A 306 5.96 6.65 -24.10
CA VAL A 306 5.64 5.40 -24.76
C VAL A 306 4.14 5.37 -24.98
N SER A 307 3.74 5.32 -26.25
CA SER A 307 2.38 4.99 -26.62
C SER A 307 2.41 3.58 -27.17
N ASP A 308 1.65 2.67 -26.62
CA ASP A 308 1.48 1.36 -27.23
C ASP A 308 0.56 1.46 -28.44
N ILE A 309 1.16 1.92 -29.56
CA ILE A 309 0.45 2.14 -30.82
C ILE A 309 0.04 0.78 -31.44
N ALA A 310 0.81 -0.27 -31.18
CA ALA A 310 0.60 -1.58 -31.80
C ALA A 310 -0.71 -2.23 -31.35
N ASN A 311 -1.13 -1.95 -30.13
CA ASN A 311 -2.33 -2.53 -29.52
C ASN A 311 -3.49 -1.55 -29.39
N LYS A 312 -3.43 -0.37 -30.06
CA LYS A 312 -4.42 0.71 -29.94
C LYS A 312 -4.65 1.15 -28.49
N ALA A 313 -3.64 0.99 -27.66
CA ALA A 313 -3.67 1.37 -26.28
C ALA A 313 -3.85 2.89 -26.18
N PHE A 314 -4.79 3.29 -25.37
CA PHE A 314 -5.17 4.70 -25.19
C PHE A 314 -4.49 5.32 -23.97
N VAL A 315 -3.48 4.66 -23.42
CA VAL A 315 -2.71 5.14 -22.28
C VAL A 315 -1.27 5.38 -22.71
N SER A 316 -0.75 6.54 -22.33
CA SER A 316 0.65 6.87 -22.51
C SER A 316 1.37 6.82 -21.15
N HIS A 317 2.58 6.30 -21.14
CA HIS A 317 3.47 6.21 -19.98
C HIS A 317 4.87 6.69 -20.35
N CYS A 318 5.73 6.95 -19.35
CA CYS A 318 7.01 7.62 -19.61
C CYS A 318 8.17 6.65 -19.86
N GLU A 319 8.07 5.41 -19.41
CA GLU A 319 9.11 4.39 -19.48
C GLU A 319 8.51 3.05 -19.96
N GLU A 320 9.34 2.08 -20.37
CA GLU A 320 8.85 0.77 -20.81
C GLU A 320 8.42 -0.11 -19.64
N GLU A 321 9.07 0.04 -18.51
CA GLU A 321 8.91 -0.81 -17.34
C GLU A 321 8.35 0.02 -16.17
N SER A 322 7.41 -0.55 -15.45
CA SER A 322 6.88 0.02 -14.21
C SER A 322 6.08 -1.04 -13.46
N CYS A 323 6.00 -0.90 -12.15
CA CYS A 323 5.08 -1.69 -11.34
C CYS A 323 3.66 -1.62 -11.89
N MET A 324 3.25 -0.46 -12.43
CA MET A 324 1.92 -0.22 -12.98
C MET A 324 1.75 -0.71 -14.43
N ILE A 325 2.80 -1.23 -15.06
CA ILE A 325 2.77 -1.84 -16.40
C ILE A 325 2.74 -3.36 -16.30
N ASN A 326 3.70 -3.92 -15.58
CA ASN A 326 4.01 -5.35 -15.63
C ASN A 326 4.44 -5.94 -14.26
N ASN A 327 4.04 -5.30 -13.18
CA ASN A 327 4.27 -5.74 -11.81
C ASN A 327 5.76 -5.94 -11.43
N VAL A 328 6.67 -5.22 -12.05
CA VAL A 328 8.08 -5.21 -11.65
C VAL A 328 8.27 -4.39 -10.37
N PRO A 329 9.25 -4.66 -9.51
CA PRO A 329 9.48 -3.91 -8.28
C PRO A 329 10.18 -2.56 -8.54
N TYR A 330 9.59 -1.76 -9.41
CA TYR A 330 10.09 -0.47 -9.84
C TYR A 330 8.94 0.44 -10.25
N PHE A 331 8.92 1.67 -9.75
CA PHE A 331 8.02 2.72 -10.21
C PHE A 331 8.76 3.65 -11.17
N ASN A 332 8.23 3.89 -12.34
CA ASN A 332 8.80 4.86 -13.27
C ASN A 332 8.76 6.29 -12.70
N VAL A 333 9.46 7.21 -13.33
CA VAL A 333 9.63 8.57 -12.77
C VAL A 333 8.32 9.33 -12.62
N ALA A 334 7.36 9.14 -13.53
CA ALA A 334 6.03 9.77 -13.42
C ALA A 334 5.25 9.22 -12.23
N SER A 335 5.32 7.91 -12.02
CA SER A 335 4.73 7.22 -10.88
C SER A 335 5.38 7.66 -9.57
N ARG A 336 6.72 7.73 -9.50
CA ARG A 336 7.43 8.22 -8.29
C ARG A 336 7.06 9.66 -7.96
N TYR A 337 6.99 10.53 -8.97
CA TYR A 337 6.54 11.91 -8.74
C TYR A 337 5.12 11.98 -8.21
N ALA A 338 4.19 11.23 -8.80
CA ALA A 338 2.80 11.20 -8.38
C ALA A 338 2.66 10.68 -6.92
N ILE A 339 3.41 9.65 -6.55
CA ILE A 339 3.45 9.12 -5.17
C ILE A 339 3.94 10.20 -4.20
N VAL A 340 5.06 10.87 -4.51
CA VAL A 340 5.64 11.91 -3.64
C VAL A 340 4.71 13.10 -3.54
N GLN A 341 4.13 13.54 -4.66
CA GLN A 341 3.15 14.62 -4.69
C GLN A 341 1.96 14.30 -3.77
N TRP A 342 1.37 13.13 -3.93
CA TRP A 342 0.25 12.70 -3.14
C TRP A 342 0.59 12.64 -1.64
N LEU A 343 1.69 11.97 -1.29
CA LEU A 343 2.13 11.81 0.09
C LEU A 343 2.36 13.16 0.78
N LEU A 344 3.13 14.04 0.17
CA LEU A 344 3.54 15.30 0.80
C LEU A 344 2.40 16.33 0.89
N PHE A 345 1.47 16.32 -0.07
CA PHE A 345 0.25 17.13 0.04
C PHE A 345 -0.68 16.62 1.13
N ARG A 346 -0.86 15.31 1.25
CA ARG A 346 -1.71 14.71 2.30
C ARG A 346 -1.18 14.98 3.70
N LEU A 347 0.12 15.03 3.85
CA LEU A 347 0.78 15.34 5.12
C LEU A 347 1.01 16.84 5.36
N ASN A 348 0.44 17.71 4.51
CA ASN A 348 0.59 19.16 4.56
C ASN A 348 2.04 19.65 4.59
N VAL A 349 2.95 18.90 3.98
CA VAL A 349 4.35 19.32 3.80
C VAL A 349 4.46 20.34 2.66
N TYR A 350 3.64 20.18 1.62
CA TYR A 350 3.50 21.14 0.53
C TYR A 350 2.02 21.53 0.33
N GLU A 351 1.79 22.81 0.00
CA GLU A 351 0.46 23.31 -0.32
C GLU A 351 0.10 23.04 -1.78
N TYR A 352 -1.16 22.73 -2.03
CA TYR A 352 -1.70 22.66 -3.39
C TYR A 352 -1.92 24.06 -3.95
N SER A 353 -0.85 24.70 -4.37
CA SER A 353 -0.80 26.03 -4.98
C SER A 353 0.25 26.04 -6.10
N PRO A 354 0.20 27.00 -7.06
CA PRO A 354 1.24 27.07 -8.09
C PRO A 354 2.66 27.16 -7.53
N GLN A 355 2.86 27.88 -6.43
CA GLN A 355 4.14 28.02 -5.77
C GLN A 355 4.56 26.71 -5.05
N GLY A 356 3.61 26.07 -4.34
CA GLY A 356 3.83 24.80 -3.70
C GLY A 356 4.15 23.69 -4.69
N MET A 357 3.46 23.62 -5.81
CA MET A 357 3.72 22.66 -6.88
C MET A 357 5.10 22.88 -7.52
N THR A 358 5.52 24.13 -7.77
CA THR A 358 6.86 24.41 -8.29
C THR A 358 7.94 24.01 -7.30
N GLY A 359 7.73 24.27 -6.00
CA GLY A 359 8.61 23.85 -4.94
C GLY A 359 8.73 22.33 -4.86
N LEU A 360 7.61 21.62 -4.96
CA LEU A 360 7.56 20.17 -4.95
C LEU A 360 8.30 19.53 -6.12
N VAL A 361 8.14 20.07 -7.35
CA VAL A 361 8.85 19.57 -8.53
C VAL A 361 10.37 19.67 -8.35
N ASN A 362 10.85 20.82 -7.87
CA ASN A 362 12.27 21.01 -7.59
C ASN A 362 12.74 20.06 -6.48
N TYR A 363 11.99 19.99 -5.39
CA TYR A 363 12.29 19.09 -4.29
C TYR A 363 12.37 17.63 -4.75
N PHE A 364 11.38 17.16 -5.51
CA PHE A 364 11.39 15.81 -6.06
C PHE A 364 12.61 15.56 -6.92
N PHE A 365 12.92 16.46 -7.85
CA PHE A 365 14.07 16.31 -8.73
C PHE A 365 15.42 16.24 -7.97
N GLU A 366 15.55 16.99 -6.89
CA GLU A 366 16.74 16.99 -6.05
C GLU A 366 16.87 15.71 -5.19
N HIS A 367 15.76 15.11 -4.81
CA HIS A 367 15.72 13.99 -3.84
C HIS A 367 15.36 12.65 -4.46
N ASP A 368 14.92 12.59 -5.72
CA ASP A 368 14.58 11.32 -6.37
C ASP A 368 15.82 10.43 -6.50
N GLN A 369 15.76 9.29 -5.83
CA GLN A 369 16.80 8.27 -5.84
C GLN A 369 16.22 7.05 -6.57
N TYR A 370 16.43 6.91 -7.87
CA TYR A 370 15.94 5.74 -8.59
C TYR A 370 17.08 4.78 -8.91
N GLU A 371 16.79 3.51 -8.76
CA GLU A 371 17.66 2.41 -9.14
C GLU A 371 16.83 1.46 -9.98
N LEU A 372 17.27 1.19 -11.20
CA LEU A 372 16.67 0.12 -12.00
C LEU A 372 17.05 -1.22 -11.37
N PRO A 373 16.09 -2.12 -11.14
CA PRO A 373 16.39 -3.46 -10.67
C PRO A 373 17.38 -4.14 -11.62
N ALA A 374 18.46 -4.70 -11.08
CA ALA A 374 19.49 -5.37 -11.88
C ALA A 374 18.96 -6.66 -12.52
N ASP A 375 18.07 -7.33 -11.79
CA ASP A 375 17.47 -8.61 -12.20
C ASP A 375 15.98 -8.61 -11.82
N TYR A 376 15.11 -8.53 -12.81
CA TYR A 376 13.68 -8.77 -12.64
C TYR A 376 13.15 -9.56 -13.84
N THR A 377 12.13 -10.35 -13.60
CA THR A 377 11.44 -11.10 -14.64
C THR A 377 10.06 -10.49 -14.85
N VAL A 378 9.75 -10.14 -16.09
CA VAL A 378 8.42 -9.67 -16.48
C VAL A 378 7.41 -10.81 -16.30
N SER A 379 6.27 -10.49 -15.72
CA SER A 379 5.21 -11.47 -15.52
C SER A 379 4.43 -11.71 -16.81
N ASP A 380 4.26 -12.97 -17.19
CA ASP A 380 3.34 -13.39 -18.25
C ASP A 380 1.88 -13.51 -17.75
N ARG A 381 1.63 -13.22 -16.48
CA ARG A 381 0.29 -13.27 -15.90
C ARG A 381 -0.59 -12.14 -16.43
N PRO A 382 -1.91 -12.38 -16.51
CA PRO A 382 -2.82 -11.31 -16.87
C PRO A 382 -2.68 -10.13 -15.89
N PRO A 383 -2.87 -8.91 -16.39
CA PRO A 383 -2.84 -7.73 -15.55
C PRO A 383 -3.88 -7.79 -14.43
N LEU A 384 -3.59 -7.10 -13.34
CA LEU A 384 -4.54 -6.94 -12.23
C LEU A 384 -5.66 -5.97 -12.64
N PRO A 385 -6.86 -6.09 -12.08
CA PRO A 385 -7.96 -5.22 -12.43
C PRO A 385 -7.73 -3.79 -11.90
N MET A 386 -8.09 -2.79 -12.69
CA MET A 386 -8.06 -1.39 -12.26
C MET A 386 -8.82 -1.16 -10.95
N PRO A 387 -8.41 -0.16 -10.15
CA PRO A 387 -9.11 0.21 -8.92
C PRO A 387 -10.59 0.45 -9.16
N ALA A 388 -11.41 -0.03 -8.24
CA ALA A 388 -12.84 0.17 -8.27
C ALA A 388 -13.26 1.35 -7.41
N GLN A 389 -14.22 2.15 -7.92
CA GLN A 389 -14.86 3.20 -7.16
C GLN A 389 -15.96 2.61 -6.27
N VAL A 390 -15.91 2.89 -4.98
CA VAL A 390 -16.98 2.59 -4.03
C VAL A 390 -17.82 3.85 -3.84
N LYS A 391 -19.10 3.75 -4.22
CA LYS A 391 -20.09 4.82 -4.06
C LYS A 391 -20.77 4.74 -2.70
#